data_629fe1a3c25d938281e24902c59a0080
#
_entry.id   629fe1a3c25d938281e24902c59a0080
#
_cell.length_a   1.000
_cell.length_b   1.000
_cell.length_c   1.000
_cell.angle_alpha   90.00
_cell.angle_beta   90.00
_cell.angle_gamma   90.00
#
_symmetry.space_group_name_H-M   'P 1'
#
loop_
_entity.id
_entity.type
_entity.pdbx_description
1 polymer ?
#
loop_
_entity_poly.entity_id
_entity_poly.type
_entity_poly.pdbx_seq_one_letter_code
_entity_poly.pdbx_strand_id
1 'polypeptide(L)'
;MMQEEQTMNKNELPYSLVVAITEQGNADVVMDAARSVGAGGGTVIHAKGTGSDYVTKFFGISIADEKDIVYIVAKKRDKDAIMKAIMQRTGVQTKYRTAVFSLPVESVAGLHSVIED
;
A
#
# COMPACT_ATOMS: atom_id res chain seq x y z
N MET A 1 23.96 15.80 1.44
CA MET A 1 23.25 16.49 0.51
C MET A 1 22.73 15.73 -0.64
N MET A 2 22.33 16.44 -1.64
CA MET A 2 21.78 15.82 -2.83
C MET A 2 22.73 14.85 -3.47
N GLN A 3 24.01 15.20 -3.50
CA GLN A 3 25.00 14.31 -4.06
C GLN A 3 25.03 12.98 -3.35
N GLU A 4 24.92 13.00 -2.06
CA GLU A 4 24.96 11.76 -1.31
C GLU A 4 23.80 10.87 -1.62
N GLU A 5 22.61 11.47 -1.76
CA GLU A 5 21.45 10.69 -2.11
C GLU A 5 21.58 10.07 -3.48
N GLN A 6 22.15 10.82 -4.41
CA GLN A 6 22.32 10.32 -5.75
C GLN A 6 23.33 9.19 -5.85
N THR A 7 24.26 9.11 -4.90
CA THR A 7 25.26 8.06 -4.92
C THR A 7 24.88 6.85 -4.10
N MET A 8 23.80 6.92 -3.34
CA MET A 8 23.34 5.76 -2.58
C MET A 8 22.80 4.71 -3.52
N ASN A 9 23.16 3.45 -3.29
CA ASN A 9 22.55 2.39 -4.05
C ASN A 9 21.17 2.07 -3.48
N LYS A 10 20.39 1.30 -4.21
CA LYS A 10 19.00 1.06 -3.84
C LYS A 10 18.85 0.36 -2.50
N ASN A 11 19.85 -0.39 -2.06
CA ASN A 11 19.78 -1.07 -0.77
C ASN A 11 19.98 -0.12 0.39
N GLU A 12 20.52 1.05 0.13
CA GLU A 12 20.79 2.05 1.16
C GLU A 12 19.74 3.14 1.22
N LEU A 13 18.82 3.18 0.26
CA LEU A 13 17.77 4.18 0.29
C LEU A 13 16.84 3.94 1.46
N PRO A 14 16.43 5.02 2.16
CA PRO A 14 15.69 4.85 3.41
C PRO A 14 14.20 4.65 3.24
N TYR A 15 13.71 4.40 2.03
CA TYR A 15 12.28 4.38 1.78
C TYR A 15 11.83 3.05 1.18
N SER A 16 10.59 2.70 1.49
CA SER A 16 9.92 1.55 0.90
C SER A 16 8.54 1.98 0.43
N LEU A 17 8.03 1.32 -0.59
CA LEU A 17 6.66 1.49 -1.02
C LEU A 17 5.85 0.33 -0.47
N VAL A 18 4.88 0.66 0.37
CA VAL A 18 3.92 -0.33 0.87
C VAL A 18 2.71 -0.28 -0.05
N VAL A 19 2.31 -1.43 -0.55
CA VAL A 19 1.17 -1.55 -1.45
C VAL A 19 0.13 -2.43 -0.77
N ALA A 20 -1.07 -1.89 -0.58
CA ALA A 20 -2.18 -2.65 -0.02
C ALA A 20 -3.27 -2.75 -1.07
N ILE A 21 -3.75 -3.96 -1.32
CA ILE A 21 -4.83 -4.20 -2.26
C ILE A 21 -6.02 -4.71 -1.45
N THR A 22 -7.11 -3.99 -1.51
CA THR A 22 -8.27 -4.28 -0.70
C THR A 22 -9.54 -4.19 -1.55
N GLU A 23 -10.65 -4.67 -1.00
CA GLU A 23 -11.92 -4.55 -1.69
C GLU A 23 -12.31 -3.08 -1.79
N GLN A 24 -13.05 -2.75 -2.84
CA GLN A 24 -13.47 -1.38 -3.09
C GLN A 24 -14.18 -0.80 -1.87
N GLY A 25 -13.80 0.42 -1.51
CA GLY A 25 -14.42 1.13 -0.39
C GLY A 25 -13.68 0.99 0.93
N ASN A 26 -12.64 0.16 0.99
CA ASN A 26 -11.95 -0.10 2.25
C ASN A 26 -10.64 0.67 2.42
N ALA A 27 -10.33 1.57 1.48
CA ALA A 27 -9.06 2.31 1.56
C ALA A 27 -8.93 3.11 2.84
N ASP A 28 -10.03 3.66 3.35
CA ASP A 28 -9.97 4.46 4.58
C ASP A 28 -9.57 3.62 5.78
N VAL A 29 -10.08 2.40 5.89
CA VAL A 29 -9.72 1.52 7.00
C VAL A 29 -8.26 1.13 6.91
N VAL A 30 -7.76 0.86 5.70
CA VAL A 30 -6.35 0.56 5.49
C VAL A 30 -5.49 1.76 5.91
N MET A 31 -5.86 2.96 5.49
CA MET A 31 -5.09 4.15 5.86
C MET A 31 -5.15 4.45 7.34
N ASP A 32 -6.30 4.22 7.98
CA ASP A 32 -6.40 4.42 9.43
C ASP A 32 -5.45 3.47 10.16
N ALA A 33 -5.38 2.22 9.73
CA ALA A 33 -4.45 1.27 10.33
C ALA A 33 -3.00 1.72 10.15
N ALA A 34 -2.66 2.16 8.94
CA ALA A 34 -1.29 2.61 8.66
C ALA A 34 -0.93 3.85 9.48
N ARG A 35 -1.85 4.80 9.58
CA ARG A 35 -1.59 6.04 10.34
C ARG A 35 -1.42 5.77 11.82
N SER A 36 -2.06 4.74 12.34
CA SER A 36 -1.96 4.43 13.77
C SER A 36 -0.53 4.10 14.18
N VAL A 37 0.33 3.74 13.23
CA VAL A 37 1.72 3.43 13.51
C VAL A 37 2.68 4.36 12.77
N GLY A 38 2.20 5.54 12.38
CA GLY A 38 3.08 6.60 11.92
C GLY A 38 3.12 6.87 10.43
N ALA A 39 2.32 6.19 9.63
CA ALA A 39 2.30 6.51 8.20
C ALA A 39 1.75 7.92 7.99
N GLY A 40 2.36 8.65 7.06
CA GLY A 40 1.97 10.03 6.80
C GLY A 40 0.74 10.14 5.93
N GLY A 41 0.74 9.47 4.81
CA GLY A 41 -0.38 9.53 3.88
C GLY A 41 -0.19 8.52 2.78
N GLY A 42 -1.12 8.48 1.87
CA GLY A 42 -1.06 7.52 0.78
C GLY A 42 -1.84 7.99 -0.43
N THR A 43 -1.74 7.24 -1.49
CA THR A 43 -2.45 7.47 -2.73
C THR A 43 -3.36 6.28 -2.98
N VAL A 44 -4.62 6.54 -3.27
CA VAL A 44 -5.60 5.49 -3.53
C VAL A 44 -5.88 5.43 -5.02
N ILE A 45 -5.83 4.23 -5.56
CA ILE A 45 -6.08 3.98 -6.98
C ILE A 45 -7.23 2.99 -7.05
N HIS A 46 -8.24 3.29 -7.86
CA HIS A 46 -9.34 2.35 -8.10
C HIS A 46 -8.95 1.43 -9.25
N ALA A 47 -9.18 0.13 -9.06
CA ALA A 47 -8.71 -0.87 -10.00
C ALA A 47 -9.70 -2.02 -10.11
N LYS A 48 -9.46 -2.91 -11.04
CA LYS A 48 -10.26 -4.11 -11.22
C LYS A 48 -9.38 -5.32 -11.05
N GLY A 49 -9.85 -6.27 -10.26
CA GLY A 49 -9.18 -7.55 -10.14
C GLY A 49 -9.55 -8.46 -11.28
N THR A 50 -8.63 -9.32 -11.65
CA THR A 50 -8.84 -10.32 -12.70
C THR A 50 -8.31 -11.66 -12.23
N GLY A 51 -8.71 -12.72 -12.90
CA GLY A 51 -8.12 -14.02 -12.66
C GLY A 51 -8.56 -14.73 -11.41
N SER A 52 -9.53 -14.19 -10.69
CA SER A 52 -10.06 -14.88 -9.52
C SER A 52 -11.31 -15.62 -9.94
N ASP A 53 -11.61 -16.69 -9.18
CA ASP A 53 -12.83 -17.45 -9.39
C ASP A 53 -14.06 -16.68 -8.94
N TYR A 54 -13.86 -15.45 -8.52
CA TYR A 54 -14.92 -14.60 -8.02
C TYR A 54 -15.60 -13.76 -9.09
N VAL A 55 -15.32 -14.04 -10.36
CA VAL A 55 -16.12 -13.44 -11.42
C VAL A 55 -17.47 -14.15 -11.36
N THR A 56 -18.35 -13.60 -10.56
CA THR A 56 -19.69 -14.17 -10.42
C THR A 56 -20.47 -13.77 -11.66
N LYS A 57 -20.90 -14.78 -12.39
CA LYS A 57 -21.85 -14.52 -13.49
C LYS A 57 -23.23 -14.46 -12.89
N PHE A 58 -23.83 -13.30 -12.99
CA PHE A 58 -25.19 -13.12 -12.53
C PHE A 58 -26.01 -12.71 -13.74
N PHE A 59 -27.02 -13.52 -14.08
CA PHE A 59 -27.86 -13.32 -15.26
C PHE A 59 -27.04 -13.18 -16.55
N GLY A 60 -25.93 -13.93 -16.64
CA GLY A 60 -25.10 -13.87 -17.84
C GLY A 60 -24.20 -12.67 -17.91
N ILE A 61 -24.13 -11.84 -16.87
CA ILE A 61 -23.26 -10.67 -16.81
C ILE A 61 -22.08 -10.98 -15.90
N SER A 62 -20.87 -10.71 -16.40
CA SER A 62 -19.67 -10.81 -15.59
C SER A 62 -19.55 -9.56 -14.73
N ILE A 63 -19.48 -9.75 -13.42
CA ILE A 63 -19.28 -8.64 -12.49
C ILE A 63 -17.78 -8.56 -12.22
N ALA A 64 -17.18 -7.42 -12.56
CA ALA A 64 -15.77 -7.19 -12.31
C ALA A 64 -15.52 -7.08 -10.81
N ASP A 65 -14.37 -7.58 -10.39
CA ASP A 65 -13.95 -7.53 -8.99
C ASP A 65 -13.28 -6.17 -8.75
N GLU A 66 -14.01 -5.25 -8.14
CA GLU A 66 -13.51 -3.88 -7.92
C GLU A 66 -12.59 -3.86 -6.72
N LYS A 67 -11.46 -3.20 -6.87
CA LYS A 67 -10.44 -3.12 -5.83
C LYS A 67 -10.01 -1.68 -5.61
N ASP A 68 -9.51 -1.42 -4.42
CA ASP A 68 -8.75 -0.20 -4.16
C ASP A 68 -7.31 -0.60 -3.88
N ILE A 69 -6.39 0.16 -4.43
CA ILE A 69 -4.96 -0.03 -4.19
C ILE A 69 -4.48 1.20 -3.45
N VAL A 70 -3.81 0.98 -2.33
CA VAL A 70 -3.26 2.07 -1.51
C VAL A 70 -1.75 2.00 -1.59
N TYR A 71 -1.14 3.09 -2.03
CA TYR A 71 0.32 3.25 -2.08
C TYR A 71 0.74 4.12 -0.91
N ILE A 72 1.68 3.63 -0.10
CA ILE A 72 2.21 4.39 1.03
C ILE A 72 3.73 4.37 0.92
N VAL A 73 4.33 5.55 0.73
CA VAL A 73 5.79 5.65 0.79
C VAL A 73 6.15 5.87 2.25
N ALA A 74 6.99 5.01 2.78
CA ALA A 74 7.32 5.01 4.19
C ALA A 74 8.81 4.88 4.38
N LYS A 75 9.29 5.27 5.54
CA LYS A 75 10.68 4.99 5.89
C LYS A 75 10.85 3.49 6.03
N LYS A 76 11.99 3.01 5.57
CA LYS A 76 12.27 1.59 5.59
C LYS A 76 12.13 1.01 7.00
N ARG A 77 12.53 1.79 8.01
CA ARG A 77 12.44 1.34 9.40
C ARG A 77 11.00 1.20 9.88
N ASP A 78 10.04 1.87 9.24
CA ASP A 78 8.64 1.85 9.66
C ASP A 78 7.80 0.86 8.85
N LYS A 79 8.35 0.34 7.79
CA LYS A 79 7.61 -0.48 6.83
C LYS A 79 6.96 -1.70 7.49
N ASP A 80 7.70 -2.41 8.31
CA ASP A 80 7.19 -3.65 8.89
C ASP A 80 6.05 -3.38 9.85
N ALA A 81 6.14 -2.31 10.66
CA ALA A 81 5.06 -1.95 11.56
C ALA A 81 3.80 -1.56 10.80
N ILE A 82 3.96 -0.84 9.70
CA ILE A 82 2.84 -0.42 8.88
C ILE A 82 2.15 -1.64 8.26
N MET A 83 2.94 -2.55 7.69
CA MET A 83 2.39 -3.76 7.08
C MET A 83 1.66 -4.61 8.12
N LYS A 84 2.25 -4.74 9.31
CA LYS A 84 1.64 -5.52 10.37
C LYS A 84 0.31 -4.92 10.81
N ALA A 85 0.27 -3.60 10.98
CA ALA A 85 -0.97 -2.92 11.37
C ALA A 85 -2.06 -3.11 10.34
N ILE A 86 -1.72 -3.00 9.06
CA ILE A 86 -2.69 -3.20 7.98
C ILE A 86 -3.21 -4.64 8.01
N MET A 87 -2.33 -5.61 8.16
CA MET A 87 -2.73 -7.02 8.15
C MET A 87 -3.57 -7.38 9.37
N GLN A 88 -3.23 -6.85 10.53
CA GLN A 88 -4.00 -7.15 11.74
C GLN A 88 -5.42 -6.63 11.63
N ARG A 89 -5.60 -5.47 11.02
CA ARG A 89 -6.89 -4.82 10.98
C ARG A 89 -7.70 -5.19 9.75
N THR A 90 -7.06 -5.44 8.62
CA THR A 90 -7.76 -5.63 7.36
C THR A 90 -7.35 -6.87 6.59
N GLY A 91 -6.56 -7.76 7.18
CA GLY A 91 -5.98 -8.89 6.46
C GLY A 91 -6.98 -9.93 6.00
N VAL A 92 -6.45 -11.04 5.48
CA VAL A 92 -7.27 -12.06 4.82
C VAL A 92 -8.24 -12.74 5.77
N GLN A 93 -7.96 -12.74 7.06
CA GLN A 93 -8.86 -13.33 8.05
C GLN A 93 -10.00 -12.40 8.45
N THR A 94 -10.03 -11.20 7.92
CA THR A 94 -11.07 -10.23 8.21
C THR A 94 -12.00 -10.09 7.01
N LYS A 95 -13.09 -9.36 7.21
CA LYS A 95 -14.02 -9.11 6.11
C LYS A 95 -13.42 -8.23 5.02
N TYR A 96 -12.31 -7.53 5.32
CA TYR A 96 -11.69 -6.60 4.37
C TYR A 96 -10.80 -7.30 3.36
N ARG A 97 -10.22 -8.44 3.71
CA ARG A 97 -9.45 -9.30 2.81
C ARG A 97 -8.35 -8.57 2.07
N THR A 98 -7.57 -7.80 2.81
CA THR A 98 -6.51 -6.99 2.23
C THR A 98 -5.23 -7.81 2.10
N ALA A 99 -4.55 -7.67 0.98
CA ALA A 99 -3.20 -8.16 0.80
C ALA A 99 -2.26 -6.97 0.86
N VAL A 100 -1.08 -7.15 1.45
CA VAL A 100 -0.12 -6.07 1.55
C VAL A 100 1.28 -6.62 1.25
N PHE A 101 2.07 -5.82 0.54
CA PHE A 101 3.46 -6.17 0.25
C PHE A 101 4.25 -4.87 0.13
N SER A 102 5.56 -4.99 0.04
CA SER A 102 6.40 -3.81 -0.05
C SER A 102 7.47 -4.01 -1.12
N LEU A 103 7.94 -2.88 -1.62
CA LEU A 103 9.00 -2.82 -2.64
C LEU A 103 10.03 -1.80 -2.17
N PRO A 104 11.31 -2.04 -2.41
CA PRO A 104 12.29 -1.00 -2.13
C PRO A 104 12.13 0.15 -3.11
N VAL A 105 12.34 1.37 -2.62
CA VAL A 105 12.33 2.55 -3.49
C VAL A 105 13.75 2.76 -3.98
N GLU A 106 13.93 2.68 -5.27
CA GLU A 106 15.26 2.79 -5.86
C GLU A 106 15.72 4.22 -5.94
N SER A 107 14.82 5.14 -6.24
CA SER A 107 15.14 6.56 -6.26
C SER A 107 13.85 7.33 -6.03
N VAL A 108 13.96 8.53 -5.47
CA VAL A 108 12.79 9.33 -5.16
C VAL A 108 13.14 10.80 -5.30
N ALA A 109 12.18 11.58 -5.75
CA ALA A 109 12.29 13.03 -5.85
C ALA A 109 10.95 13.64 -5.51
N GLY A 110 10.96 14.85 -4.94
CA GLY A 110 9.72 15.55 -4.64
C GLY A 110 8.99 15.04 -3.42
N LEU A 111 9.67 14.31 -2.56
CA LEU A 111 9.03 13.65 -1.45
C LEU A 111 9.71 14.06 -0.16
N HIS A 112 9.36 15.21 0.40
CA HIS A 112 10.03 15.62 1.63
C HIS A 112 9.06 15.98 2.75
N SER A 113 7.85 16.41 2.45
CA SER A 113 6.96 16.84 3.52
C SER A 113 6.23 15.68 4.16
N VAL A 114 6.14 14.54 3.49
CA VAL A 114 5.36 13.42 3.98
C VAL A 114 6.16 12.52 4.91
N ILE A 115 7.44 12.34 4.63
CA ILE A 115 8.25 11.36 5.34
C ILE A 115 9.48 11.97 5.98
N GLU A 116 9.60 13.25 5.97
CA GLU A 116 10.72 13.86 6.68
C GLU A 116 10.42 13.91 8.17
N ASP A 117 11.43 13.83 8.97
CA ASP A 117 11.26 13.76 10.42
C ASP A 117 10.84 15.05 11.08
#